data_16de0d725c7ec703c2445f3c33fa79bf
#
_entry.id   16de0d725c7ec703c2445f3c33fa79bf
#
_cell.length_a   1.000
_cell.length_b   1.000
_cell.length_c   1.000
_cell.angle_alpha   90.00
_cell.angle_beta   90.00
_cell.angle_gamma   90.00
#
_symmetry.space_group_name_H-M   'P 1'
#
loop_
_entity.id
_entity.type
_entity.pdbx_description
1 polymer ?
#
loop_
_entity_poly.entity_id
_entity_poly.type
_entity_poly.pdbx_seq_one_letter_code
_entity_poly.pdbx_strand_id
1 'polypeptide(L)'
;MNKITVIGGGAAGLMAAIAAAKNGAQVSLIEPNERLGKKINITGKGRCNVTNDTDLEGLMAHIPRNGRFLYSALSHFTSRDTMAFFEGCGVPLKVERGDRVFPVSDSAFDITDALKRQVKTLGIRWIHDRAASVETADGRVTAVTGEKGTYPADAVIVATGGMSYPGTGSTGDGYRIAAALGHTIVEPRGSLVPLVSDDDCCRHMQGLSLKNVELTVYNGKNKPVFREFGEMLFTHFGVSGPLVLSASAHLRDWGKEQYRLSIDLKPALDQQKLEARILRDISESPNRDVEKLLCGLVPHSVAPVMTRRLGFPPTLKANSLTKEQRRGLVELLKHFAILVTGVRPVAEAIVTAGGVKVSEVKPNTMESKLVEGLYFAGEILDVDAYTGGFNLQIAWATGHLAGVSAAERE
;
A
#
# COMPACT_ATOMS: atom_id res chain seq x y z
N MET A 1 -21.41 -31.12 5.90
CA MET A 1 -20.43 -30.37 5.04
C MET A 1 -20.93 -28.95 5.01
N ASN A 2 -20.15 -28.03 5.60
CA ASN A 2 -20.52 -26.62 5.73
C ASN A 2 -20.57 -25.96 4.35
N LYS A 3 -21.63 -25.20 4.07
CA LYS A 3 -21.76 -24.36 2.86
C LYS A 3 -21.20 -22.99 3.13
N ILE A 4 -20.10 -22.66 2.49
CA ILE A 4 -19.42 -21.39 2.67
C ILE A 4 -19.56 -20.54 1.40
N THR A 5 -20.03 -19.31 1.55
CA THR A 5 -20.07 -18.36 0.46
C THR A 5 -19.01 -17.28 0.68
N VAL A 6 -18.08 -17.14 -0.27
CA VAL A 6 -17.07 -16.08 -0.29
C VAL A 6 -17.52 -14.99 -1.23
N ILE A 7 -17.54 -13.75 -0.76
CA ILE A 7 -17.89 -12.56 -1.55
C ILE A 7 -16.62 -11.83 -1.94
N GLY A 8 -16.29 -11.82 -3.23
CA GLY A 8 -15.11 -11.18 -3.82
C GLY A 8 -14.03 -12.16 -4.26
N GLY A 9 -13.71 -12.17 -5.54
CA GLY A 9 -12.69 -13.00 -6.19
C GLY A 9 -11.30 -12.34 -6.28
N GLY A 10 -10.95 -11.50 -5.29
CA GLY A 10 -9.62 -10.91 -5.12
C GLY A 10 -8.64 -11.83 -4.37
N ALA A 11 -7.49 -11.29 -3.95
CA ALA A 11 -6.44 -12.04 -3.26
C ALA A 11 -6.99 -12.77 -2.00
N ALA A 12 -7.60 -12.03 -1.08
CA ALA A 12 -8.11 -12.56 0.17
C ALA A 12 -9.23 -13.59 -0.07
N GLY A 13 -10.18 -13.28 -0.98
CA GLY A 13 -11.31 -14.17 -1.23
C GLY A 13 -10.90 -15.47 -1.92
N LEU A 14 -9.96 -15.42 -2.87
CA LEU A 14 -9.44 -16.63 -3.52
C LEU A 14 -8.70 -17.52 -2.51
N MET A 15 -7.87 -16.93 -1.64
CA MET A 15 -7.19 -17.71 -0.60
C MET A 15 -8.17 -18.26 0.42
N ALA A 16 -9.19 -17.50 0.82
CA ALA A 16 -10.24 -17.97 1.74
C ALA A 16 -11.02 -19.13 1.16
N ALA A 17 -11.43 -19.03 -0.11
CA ALA A 17 -12.17 -20.09 -0.80
C ALA A 17 -11.32 -21.37 -0.92
N ILE A 18 -10.04 -21.25 -1.28
CA ILE A 18 -9.13 -22.38 -1.38
C ILE A 18 -8.89 -23.03 -0.01
N ALA A 19 -8.66 -22.22 1.03
CA ALA A 19 -8.44 -22.71 2.39
C ALA A 19 -9.68 -23.45 2.91
N ALA A 20 -10.87 -22.88 2.75
CA ALA A 20 -12.13 -23.51 3.16
C ALA A 20 -12.38 -24.85 2.42
N ALA A 21 -12.19 -24.89 1.10
CA ALA A 21 -12.38 -26.10 0.31
C ALA A 21 -11.38 -27.19 0.67
N LYS A 22 -10.12 -26.86 0.93
CA LYS A 22 -9.10 -27.81 1.41
C LYS A 22 -9.45 -28.42 2.77
N ASN A 23 -10.23 -27.70 3.59
CA ASN A 23 -10.74 -28.18 4.88
C ASN A 23 -12.15 -28.80 4.78
N GLY A 24 -12.55 -29.25 3.59
CA GLY A 24 -13.74 -30.07 3.38
C GLY A 24 -15.08 -29.32 3.27
N ALA A 25 -15.05 -27.97 3.18
CA ALA A 25 -16.27 -27.20 2.98
C ALA A 25 -16.76 -27.23 1.51
N GLN A 26 -18.09 -27.11 1.32
CA GLN A 26 -18.66 -26.80 0.01
C GLN A 26 -18.63 -25.30 -0.24
N VAL A 27 -17.77 -24.82 -1.16
CA VAL A 27 -17.51 -23.41 -1.35
C VAL A 27 -18.15 -22.86 -2.61
N SER A 28 -18.85 -21.71 -2.46
CA SER A 28 -19.28 -20.85 -3.54
C SER A 28 -18.51 -19.51 -3.47
N LEU A 29 -18.04 -19.02 -4.61
CA LEU A 29 -17.33 -17.75 -4.75
C LEU A 29 -18.16 -16.80 -5.62
N ILE A 30 -18.67 -15.73 -5.06
CA ILE A 30 -19.44 -14.70 -5.77
C ILE A 30 -18.49 -13.59 -6.21
N GLU A 31 -18.38 -13.38 -7.53
CA GLU A 31 -17.53 -12.34 -8.12
C GLU A 31 -18.17 -11.80 -9.41
N PRO A 32 -18.47 -10.51 -9.51
CA PRO A 32 -19.13 -9.92 -10.70
C PRO A 32 -18.20 -9.74 -11.89
N ASN A 33 -16.90 -9.68 -11.70
CA ASN A 33 -15.95 -9.53 -12.81
C ASN A 33 -15.83 -10.81 -13.62
N GLU A 34 -15.56 -10.67 -14.92
CA GLU A 34 -15.31 -11.79 -15.84
C GLU A 34 -13.98 -12.52 -15.56
N ARG A 35 -13.12 -11.96 -14.71
CA ARG A 35 -11.81 -12.50 -14.36
C ARG A 35 -11.56 -12.40 -12.88
N LEU A 36 -11.19 -13.52 -12.27
CA LEU A 36 -10.73 -13.56 -10.89
C LEU A 36 -9.34 -12.90 -10.75
N GLY A 37 -9.09 -12.29 -9.59
CA GLY A 37 -7.79 -11.70 -9.29
C GLY A 37 -7.45 -10.43 -10.07
N LYS A 38 -8.43 -9.69 -10.59
CA LYS A 38 -8.21 -8.55 -11.48
C LYS A 38 -7.26 -7.50 -10.90
N LYS A 39 -7.37 -7.18 -9.60
CA LYS A 39 -6.46 -6.23 -8.91
C LYS A 39 -5.05 -6.81 -8.74
N ILE A 40 -4.90 -8.12 -8.55
CA ILE A 40 -3.57 -8.77 -8.45
C ILE A 40 -2.75 -8.49 -9.71
N ASN A 41 -3.37 -8.56 -10.89
CA ASN A 41 -2.69 -8.40 -12.19
C ASN A 41 -2.09 -7.00 -12.42
N ILE A 42 -2.50 -5.99 -11.68
CA ILE A 42 -1.94 -4.63 -11.78
C ILE A 42 -0.92 -4.32 -10.67
N THR A 43 -0.81 -5.18 -9.65
CA THR A 43 0.15 -4.97 -8.56
C THR A 43 1.59 -5.12 -9.04
N GLY A 44 2.52 -4.45 -8.37
CA GLY A 44 3.93 -4.52 -8.72
C GLY A 44 4.23 -4.13 -10.19
N LYS A 45 3.44 -3.24 -10.78
CA LYS A 45 3.53 -2.86 -12.22
C LYS A 45 3.31 -4.05 -13.16
N GLY A 46 2.35 -4.91 -12.85
CA GLY A 46 2.02 -6.10 -13.63
C GLY A 46 2.85 -7.35 -13.31
N ARG A 47 3.77 -7.24 -12.34
CA ARG A 47 4.65 -8.35 -11.93
C ARG A 47 4.10 -9.14 -10.72
N CYS A 48 3.23 -8.56 -9.93
CA CYS A 48 2.74 -9.03 -8.63
C CYS A 48 3.85 -9.18 -7.59
N ASN A 49 3.99 -8.22 -6.68
CA ASN A 49 4.81 -8.39 -5.48
C ASN A 49 4.04 -9.25 -4.47
N VAL A 50 4.25 -10.57 -4.53
CA VAL A 50 3.43 -11.60 -3.87
C VAL A 50 3.45 -11.46 -2.35
N THR A 51 4.64 -11.24 -1.79
CA THR A 51 4.89 -11.07 -0.36
C THR A 51 6.24 -10.37 -0.15
N ASN A 52 6.67 -10.26 1.09
CA ASN A 52 8.02 -9.86 1.47
C ASN A 52 8.67 -11.02 2.24
N ASP A 53 9.89 -11.43 1.87
CA ASP A 53 10.62 -12.52 2.53
C ASP A 53 11.24 -12.04 3.85
N THR A 54 10.37 -11.78 4.80
CA THR A 54 10.72 -11.34 6.16
C THR A 54 9.97 -12.18 7.19
N ASP A 55 10.44 -12.15 8.42
CA ASP A 55 9.76 -12.79 9.54
C ASP A 55 8.54 -12.01 10.04
N LEU A 56 7.88 -12.53 11.06
CA LEU A 56 6.68 -11.91 11.63
C LEU A 56 6.96 -10.51 12.21
N GLU A 57 8.12 -10.31 12.82
CA GLU A 57 8.51 -9.01 13.38
C GLU A 57 8.69 -7.97 12.26
N GLY A 58 9.37 -8.36 11.18
CA GLY A 58 9.51 -7.53 9.98
C GLY A 58 8.18 -7.22 9.30
N LEU A 59 7.24 -8.19 9.23
CA LEU A 59 5.88 -7.92 8.74
C LEU A 59 5.17 -6.89 9.61
N MET A 60 5.20 -7.07 10.94
CA MET A 60 4.53 -6.19 11.90
C MET A 60 5.08 -4.76 11.89
N ALA A 61 6.39 -4.60 11.68
CA ALA A 61 7.05 -3.29 11.60
C ALA A 61 6.57 -2.45 10.39
N HIS A 62 6.05 -3.10 9.34
CA HIS A 62 5.56 -2.44 8.13
C HIS A 62 4.03 -2.22 8.12
N ILE A 63 3.35 -2.47 9.24
CA ILE A 63 1.91 -2.26 9.42
C ILE A 63 1.70 -1.10 10.42
N PRO A 64 1.57 0.14 9.94
CA PRO A 64 1.55 1.32 10.81
C PRO A 64 0.29 1.43 11.67
N ARG A 65 -0.75 0.66 11.35
CA ARG A 65 -2.03 0.71 12.05
C ARG A 65 -2.64 -0.67 12.24
N ASN A 66 -3.20 -0.90 13.43
CA ASN A 66 -3.90 -2.13 13.81
C ASN A 66 -3.08 -3.42 13.59
N GLY A 67 -1.75 -3.34 13.50
CA GLY A 67 -0.89 -4.51 13.25
C GLY A 67 -1.11 -5.64 14.26
N ARG A 68 -1.32 -5.33 15.54
CA ARG A 68 -1.57 -6.34 16.59
C ARG A 68 -2.78 -7.24 16.29
N PHE A 69 -3.81 -6.72 15.62
CA PHE A 69 -4.96 -7.49 15.19
C PHE A 69 -4.56 -8.59 14.20
N LEU A 70 -3.56 -8.35 13.37
CA LEU A 70 -3.12 -9.29 12.32
C LEU A 70 -2.14 -10.35 12.83
N TYR A 71 -1.67 -10.25 14.09
CA TYR A 71 -0.65 -11.15 14.62
C TYR A 71 -1.02 -12.64 14.43
N SER A 72 -2.25 -13.02 14.79
CA SER A 72 -2.72 -14.39 14.63
C SER A 72 -2.71 -14.83 13.17
N ALA A 73 -3.30 -14.04 12.27
CA ALA A 73 -3.35 -14.41 10.86
C ALA A 73 -1.95 -14.55 10.24
N LEU A 74 -1.05 -13.61 10.52
CA LEU A 74 0.32 -13.61 10.00
C LEU A 74 1.21 -14.72 10.61
N SER A 75 0.87 -15.18 11.83
CA SER A 75 1.54 -16.32 12.46
C SER A 75 1.07 -17.67 11.89
N HIS A 76 -0.21 -17.76 11.50
CA HIS A 76 -0.79 -19.00 10.93
C HIS A 76 -0.48 -19.14 9.43
N PHE A 77 -0.24 -18.04 8.74
CA PHE A 77 0.11 -18.07 7.31
C PHE A 77 1.18 -17.01 7.03
N THR A 78 2.42 -17.42 7.20
CA THR A 78 3.61 -16.57 7.10
C THR A 78 3.99 -16.23 5.65
N SER A 79 4.97 -15.36 5.47
CA SER A 79 5.56 -15.09 4.15
C SER A 79 6.11 -16.37 3.49
N ARG A 80 6.74 -17.24 4.28
CA ARG A 80 7.27 -18.52 3.80
C ARG A 80 6.16 -19.48 3.37
N ASP A 81 5.04 -19.53 4.11
CA ASP A 81 3.87 -20.32 3.73
C ASP A 81 3.26 -19.79 2.43
N THR A 82 3.22 -18.48 2.24
CA THR A 82 2.80 -17.85 0.98
C THR A 82 3.70 -18.27 -0.18
N MET A 83 5.02 -18.21 0.01
CA MET A 83 5.98 -18.65 -1.02
C MET A 83 5.79 -20.13 -1.33
N ALA A 84 5.78 -20.99 -0.30
CA ALA A 84 5.58 -22.43 -0.46
C ALA A 84 4.24 -22.77 -1.16
N PHE A 85 3.17 -22.03 -0.86
CA PHE A 85 1.88 -22.21 -1.51
C PHE A 85 1.97 -21.96 -3.03
N PHE A 86 2.56 -20.84 -3.47
CA PHE A 86 2.64 -20.52 -4.89
C PHE A 86 3.65 -21.41 -5.62
N GLU A 87 4.77 -21.74 -5.01
CA GLU A 87 5.73 -22.70 -5.57
C GLU A 87 5.11 -24.09 -5.70
N GLY A 88 4.34 -24.55 -4.69
CA GLY A 88 3.55 -25.79 -4.74
C GLY A 88 2.44 -25.77 -5.80
N CYS A 89 1.98 -24.57 -6.21
CA CYS A 89 1.08 -24.40 -7.36
C CYS A 89 1.82 -24.33 -8.71
N GLY A 90 3.15 -24.52 -8.73
CA GLY A 90 3.97 -24.51 -9.94
C GLY A 90 4.38 -23.11 -10.42
N VAL A 91 4.41 -22.11 -9.53
CA VAL A 91 4.90 -20.75 -9.83
C VAL A 91 6.23 -20.53 -9.13
N PRO A 92 7.37 -20.62 -9.84
CA PRO A 92 8.68 -20.31 -9.27
C PRO A 92 8.75 -18.84 -8.84
N LEU A 93 9.32 -18.59 -7.66
CA LEU A 93 9.46 -17.27 -7.08
C LEU A 93 10.94 -16.85 -7.00
N LYS A 94 11.17 -15.53 -6.97
CA LYS A 94 12.49 -14.91 -6.74
C LYS A 94 12.37 -13.79 -5.72
N VAL A 95 13.42 -13.62 -4.94
CA VAL A 95 13.55 -12.50 -3.98
C VAL A 95 14.41 -11.42 -4.62
N GLU A 96 13.94 -10.19 -4.59
CA GLU A 96 14.62 -8.99 -5.08
C GLU A 96 15.01 -8.06 -3.93
N ARG A 97 15.75 -6.99 -4.23
CA ARG A 97 16.17 -5.98 -3.26
C ARG A 97 15.00 -5.52 -2.37
N GLY A 98 15.23 -5.48 -1.04
CA GLY A 98 14.22 -5.15 -0.02
C GLY A 98 13.27 -6.32 0.22
N ASP A 99 13.77 -7.54 0.04
CA ASP A 99 13.11 -8.81 0.34
C ASP A 99 11.74 -8.98 -0.37
N ARG A 100 11.55 -8.27 -1.48
CA ARG A 100 10.34 -8.33 -2.29
C ARG A 100 10.29 -9.60 -3.12
N VAL A 101 9.19 -10.32 -3.03
CA VAL A 101 9.00 -11.61 -3.70
C VAL A 101 8.17 -11.44 -4.97
N PHE A 102 8.68 -11.91 -6.09
CA PHE A 102 8.03 -11.87 -7.41
C PHE A 102 8.06 -13.23 -8.07
N PRO A 103 7.11 -13.55 -9.00
CA PRO A 103 7.28 -14.68 -9.89
C PRO A 103 8.52 -14.50 -10.76
N VAL A 104 9.25 -15.59 -11.03
CA VAL A 104 10.44 -15.57 -11.89
C VAL A 104 10.13 -15.04 -13.29
N SER A 105 8.94 -15.30 -13.79
CA SER A 105 8.43 -14.80 -15.09
C SER A 105 8.20 -13.28 -15.16
N ASP A 106 8.20 -12.59 -14.02
CA ASP A 106 7.78 -11.19 -13.92
C ASP A 106 6.33 -10.93 -14.41
N SER A 107 5.46 -11.94 -14.35
CA SER A 107 4.07 -11.88 -14.77
C SER A 107 3.11 -12.15 -13.62
N ALA A 108 2.26 -11.17 -13.28
CA ALA A 108 1.20 -11.33 -12.29
C ALA A 108 0.14 -12.37 -12.71
N PHE A 109 0.05 -12.67 -14.01
CA PHE A 109 -0.88 -13.68 -14.51
C PHE A 109 -0.55 -15.08 -14.01
N ASP A 110 0.72 -15.43 -13.79
CA ASP A 110 1.09 -16.73 -13.26
C ASP A 110 0.51 -16.97 -11.87
N ILE A 111 0.49 -15.92 -11.04
CA ILE A 111 -0.15 -15.95 -9.72
C ILE A 111 -1.66 -16.15 -9.82
N THR A 112 -2.33 -15.36 -10.66
CA THR A 112 -3.80 -15.48 -10.81
C THR A 112 -4.21 -16.75 -11.49
N ASP A 113 -3.45 -17.28 -12.43
CA ASP A 113 -3.73 -18.54 -13.11
C ASP A 113 -3.49 -19.74 -12.17
N ALA A 114 -2.50 -19.68 -11.30
CA ALA A 114 -2.30 -20.67 -10.25
C ALA A 114 -3.51 -20.71 -9.30
N LEU A 115 -4.01 -19.57 -8.83
CA LEU A 115 -5.21 -19.48 -8.01
C LEU A 115 -6.46 -20.03 -8.72
N LYS A 116 -6.67 -19.70 -10.01
CA LYS A 116 -7.78 -20.23 -10.82
C LYS A 116 -7.70 -21.74 -10.99
N ARG A 117 -6.49 -22.28 -11.19
CA ARG A 117 -6.31 -23.75 -11.25
C ARG A 117 -6.75 -24.40 -9.93
N GLN A 118 -6.38 -23.81 -8.77
CA GLN A 118 -6.82 -24.30 -7.46
C GLN A 118 -8.34 -24.24 -7.31
N VAL A 119 -8.98 -23.13 -7.68
CA VAL A 119 -10.46 -22.99 -7.68
C VAL A 119 -11.11 -24.11 -8.47
N LYS A 120 -10.62 -24.41 -9.67
CA LYS A 120 -11.12 -25.48 -10.52
C LYS A 120 -10.88 -26.88 -9.93
N THR A 121 -9.67 -27.16 -9.47
CA THR A 121 -9.27 -28.47 -8.92
C THR A 121 -10.06 -28.83 -7.65
N LEU A 122 -10.34 -27.82 -6.81
CA LEU A 122 -11.08 -28.02 -5.57
C LEU A 122 -12.62 -27.99 -5.75
N GLY A 123 -13.10 -27.82 -6.98
CA GLY A 123 -14.55 -27.80 -7.26
C GLY A 123 -15.28 -26.59 -6.68
N ILE A 124 -14.56 -25.48 -6.43
CA ILE A 124 -15.15 -24.24 -5.93
C ILE A 124 -16.08 -23.67 -7.01
N ARG A 125 -17.35 -23.45 -6.66
CA ARG A 125 -18.36 -22.92 -7.57
C ARG A 125 -18.21 -21.41 -7.73
N TRP A 126 -17.66 -20.94 -8.85
CA TRP A 126 -17.65 -19.53 -9.17
C TRP A 126 -19.03 -19.10 -9.69
N ILE A 127 -19.64 -18.13 -9.00
CA ILE A 127 -20.93 -17.52 -9.33
C ILE A 127 -20.67 -16.11 -9.86
N HIS A 128 -21.03 -15.91 -11.11
CA HIS A 128 -20.89 -14.62 -11.78
C HIS A 128 -22.08 -13.70 -11.42
N ASP A 129 -22.01 -13.12 -10.22
CA ASP A 129 -23.05 -12.27 -9.65
C ASP A 129 -22.42 -11.19 -8.73
N ARG A 130 -23.18 -10.15 -8.43
CA ARG A 130 -22.85 -9.13 -7.47
C ARG A 130 -23.64 -9.36 -6.19
N ALA A 131 -22.96 -9.55 -5.07
CA ALA A 131 -23.60 -9.66 -3.77
C ALA A 131 -24.21 -8.31 -3.36
N ALA A 132 -25.48 -8.30 -3.00
CA ALA A 132 -26.22 -7.11 -2.56
C ALA A 132 -26.32 -7.05 -1.04
N SER A 133 -26.63 -8.18 -0.37
CA SER A 133 -26.78 -8.29 1.09
C SER A 133 -26.39 -9.67 1.60
N VAL A 134 -26.18 -9.77 2.92
CA VAL A 134 -26.09 -11.02 3.65
C VAL A 134 -27.34 -11.12 4.55
N GLU A 135 -28.04 -12.23 4.44
CA GLU A 135 -29.23 -12.53 5.22
C GLU A 135 -28.87 -13.17 6.55
N THR A 136 -29.59 -12.80 7.60
CA THR A 136 -29.36 -13.33 8.94
C THR A 136 -30.71 -13.71 9.59
N ALA A 137 -30.69 -14.76 10.40
CA ALA A 137 -31.77 -15.10 11.31
C ALA A 137 -31.18 -15.40 12.70
N ASP A 138 -31.76 -14.85 13.74
CA ASP A 138 -31.33 -15.02 15.14
C ASP A 138 -29.84 -14.70 15.37
N GLY A 139 -29.34 -13.65 14.66
CA GLY A 139 -27.94 -13.23 14.77
C GLY A 139 -26.94 -14.10 14.02
N ARG A 140 -27.39 -15.06 13.21
CA ARG A 140 -26.57 -16.00 12.44
C ARG A 140 -26.80 -15.81 10.94
N VAL A 141 -25.74 -15.93 10.14
CA VAL A 141 -25.82 -15.95 8.68
C VAL A 141 -26.69 -17.11 8.16
N THR A 142 -27.51 -16.84 7.14
CA THR A 142 -28.35 -17.86 6.47
C THR A 142 -28.19 -17.91 4.96
N ALA A 143 -27.93 -16.78 4.31
CA ALA A 143 -27.73 -16.68 2.86
C ALA A 143 -27.00 -15.42 2.43
N VAL A 144 -26.58 -15.39 1.17
CA VAL A 144 -26.16 -14.18 0.46
C VAL A 144 -27.17 -13.92 -0.65
N THR A 145 -27.73 -12.71 -0.71
CA THR A 145 -28.57 -12.26 -1.82
C THR A 145 -27.74 -11.43 -2.79
N GLY A 146 -27.71 -11.86 -4.03
CA GLY A 146 -27.10 -11.17 -5.16
C GLY A 146 -28.14 -10.53 -6.07
N GLU A 147 -27.69 -9.92 -7.18
CA GLU A 147 -28.57 -9.34 -8.21
C GLU A 147 -29.35 -10.42 -8.98
N LYS A 148 -28.78 -11.66 -9.09
CA LYS A 148 -29.34 -12.75 -9.90
C LYS A 148 -30.01 -13.85 -9.08
N GLY A 149 -29.81 -13.88 -7.76
CA GLY A 149 -30.39 -14.88 -6.90
C GLY A 149 -29.96 -14.89 -5.46
N THR A 150 -30.50 -15.79 -4.66
CA THR A 150 -30.15 -16.01 -3.26
C THR A 150 -29.40 -17.33 -3.11
N TYR A 151 -28.30 -17.28 -2.34
CA TYR A 151 -27.36 -18.39 -2.17
C TYR A 151 -27.31 -18.78 -0.68
N PRO A 152 -27.98 -19.86 -0.26
CA PRO A 152 -27.94 -20.35 1.13
C PRO A 152 -26.50 -20.64 1.56
N ALA A 153 -26.14 -20.21 2.77
CA ALA A 153 -24.81 -20.39 3.33
C ALA A 153 -24.86 -20.56 4.85
N ASP A 154 -24.03 -21.45 5.40
CA ASP A 154 -23.82 -21.64 6.83
C ASP A 154 -22.81 -20.65 7.37
N ALA A 155 -21.89 -20.16 6.49
CA ALA A 155 -20.95 -19.10 6.76
C ALA A 155 -20.68 -18.24 5.52
N VAL A 156 -20.38 -16.96 5.74
CA VAL A 156 -20.06 -15.99 4.69
C VAL A 156 -18.73 -15.31 4.99
N ILE A 157 -17.85 -15.25 4.01
CA ILE A 157 -16.57 -14.53 4.09
C ILE A 157 -16.63 -13.31 3.16
N VAL A 158 -16.61 -12.10 3.71
CA VAL A 158 -16.60 -10.86 2.94
C VAL A 158 -15.15 -10.44 2.67
N ALA A 159 -14.75 -10.52 1.41
CA ALA A 159 -13.38 -10.28 0.93
C ALA A 159 -13.37 -9.36 -0.32
N THR A 160 -14.22 -8.35 -0.32
CA THR A 160 -14.50 -7.46 -1.47
C THR A 160 -13.43 -6.42 -1.74
N GLY A 161 -12.38 -6.34 -0.90
CA GLY A 161 -11.38 -5.28 -0.96
C GLY A 161 -11.90 -3.93 -0.46
N GLY A 162 -11.18 -2.86 -0.78
CA GLY A 162 -11.49 -1.49 -0.40
C GLY A 162 -12.18 -0.68 -1.50
N MET A 163 -11.68 0.57 -1.72
CA MET A 163 -12.19 1.51 -2.73
C MET A 163 -11.12 1.98 -3.72
N SER A 164 -9.87 1.50 -3.58
CA SER A 164 -8.79 1.85 -4.51
C SER A 164 -8.89 1.03 -5.80
N TYR A 165 -8.57 1.66 -6.92
CA TYR A 165 -8.73 1.08 -8.27
C TYR A 165 -10.13 0.50 -8.54
N PRO A 166 -11.21 1.29 -8.48
CA PRO A 166 -12.60 0.79 -8.58
C PRO A 166 -12.87 0.03 -9.88
N GLY A 167 -12.15 0.32 -10.97
CA GLY A 167 -12.19 -0.46 -12.21
C GLY A 167 -11.77 -1.92 -12.08
N THR A 168 -11.19 -2.34 -10.94
CA THR A 168 -10.87 -3.74 -10.65
C THR A 168 -11.95 -4.48 -9.85
N GLY A 169 -13.00 -3.77 -9.42
CA GLY A 169 -14.10 -4.33 -8.61
C GLY A 169 -14.11 -3.86 -7.15
N SER A 170 -13.11 -3.09 -6.71
CA SER A 170 -13.05 -2.51 -5.34
C SER A 170 -13.92 -1.26 -5.26
N THR A 171 -15.22 -1.44 -5.11
CA THR A 171 -16.26 -0.36 -5.19
C THR A 171 -16.80 0.04 -3.82
N GLY A 172 -16.37 -0.61 -2.73
CA GLY A 172 -16.87 -0.38 -1.38
C GLY A 172 -18.18 -1.12 -1.06
N ASP A 173 -18.64 -2.03 -1.91
CA ASP A 173 -19.86 -2.81 -1.67
C ASP A 173 -19.82 -3.58 -0.35
N GLY A 174 -18.67 -4.13 0.02
CA GLY A 174 -18.50 -4.83 1.29
C GLY A 174 -18.69 -3.95 2.51
N TYR A 175 -18.31 -2.67 2.44
CA TYR A 175 -18.56 -1.73 3.53
C TYR A 175 -20.05 -1.50 3.75
N ARG A 176 -20.84 -1.41 2.66
CA ARG A 176 -22.29 -1.29 2.73
C ARG A 176 -22.94 -2.53 3.33
N ILE A 177 -22.48 -3.71 2.91
CA ILE A 177 -22.94 -5.00 3.46
C ILE A 177 -22.62 -5.08 4.96
N ALA A 178 -21.38 -4.77 5.36
CA ALA A 178 -20.95 -4.82 6.76
C ALA A 178 -21.71 -3.82 7.64
N ALA A 179 -21.92 -2.59 7.15
CA ALA A 179 -22.69 -1.56 7.87
C ALA A 179 -24.15 -1.97 8.08
N ALA A 180 -24.79 -2.60 7.08
CA ALA A 180 -26.15 -3.11 7.19
C ALA A 180 -26.28 -4.22 8.25
N LEU A 181 -25.19 -4.93 8.57
CA LEU A 181 -25.10 -5.94 9.61
C LEU A 181 -24.65 -5.38 10.97
N GLY A 182 -24.62 -4.06 11.12
CA GLY A 182 -24.28 -3.37 12.37
C GLY A 182 -22.81 -3.08 12.62
N HIS A 183 -21.92 -3.40 11.67
CA HIS A 183 -20.49 -3.11 11.82
C HIS A 183 -20.20 -1.63 11.62
N THR A 184 -19.30 -1.12 12.45
CA THR A 184 -18.76 0.23 12.31
C THR A 184 -17.77 0.25 11.14
N ILE A 185 -18.00 1.16 10.20
CA ILE A 185 -17.05 1.42 9.11
C ILE A 185 -16.23 2.65 9.47
N VAL A 186 -14.92 2.45 9.70
CA VAL A 186 -13.95 3.54 9.81
C VAL A 186 -13.83 4.16 8.42
N GLU A 187 -13.96 5.49 8.34
CA GLU A 187 -14.01 6.22 7.06
C GLU A 187 -12.89 5.78 6.10
N PRO A 188 -13.25 5.23 4.93
CA PRO A 188 -12.28 4.80 3.93
C PRO A 188 -11.54 5.98 3.31
N ARG A 189 -10.23 5.89 3.19
CA ARG A 189 -9.36 6.90 2.57
C ARG A 189 -8.23 6.24 1.81
N GLY A 190 -7.59 7.00 0.92
CA GLY A 190 -6.38 6.52 0.24
C GLY A 190 -5.21 6.35 1.20
N SER A 191 -4.54 5.21 1.12
CA SER A 191 -3.21 4.96 1.69
C SER A 191 -2.26 4.53 0.59
N LEU A 192 -0.97 4.81 0.76
CA LEU A 192 0.01 4.66 -0.31
C LEU A 192 -0.41 5.47 -1.54
N VAL A 193 -0.68 6.74 -1.31
CA VAL A 193 -1.24 7.68 -2.29
C VAL A 193 -0.26 8.83 -2.54
N PRO A 194 -0.14 9.34 -3.77
CA PRO A 194 0.68 10.51 -4.06
C PRO A 194 0.18 11.75 -3.31
N LEU A 195 1.12 12.66 -2.96
CA LEU A 195 0.84 13.90 -2.27
C LEU A 195 0.76 15.07 -3.26
N VAL A 196 -0.22 15.94 -3.02
CA VAL A 196 -0.45 17.15 -3.82
C VAL A 196 0.30 18.32 -3.19
N SER A 197 0.88 19.17 -4.02
CA SER A 197 1.57 20.39 -3.62
C SER A 197 1.35 21.48 -4.65
N ASP A 198 1.10 22.70 -4.18
CA ASP A 198 1.02 23.90 -5.02
C ASP A 198 2.40 24.55 -5.27
N ASP A 199 3.46 23.96 -4.72
CA ASP A 199 4.83 24.43 -4.93
C ASP A 199 5.25 24.23 -6.39
N ASP A 200 5.54 25.31 -7.06
CA ASP A 200 5.87 25.34 -8.49
C ASP A 200 7.13 24.52 -8.83
N CYS A 201 7.98 24.25 -7.83
CA CYS A 201 9.14 23.37 -7.99
C CYS A 201 8.77 21.96 -8.46
N CYS A 202 7.59 21.45 -8.08
CA CYS A 202 7.14 20.13 -8.48
C CYS A 202 6.95 20.02 -9.99
N ARG A 203 6.36 21.05 -10.61
CA ARG A 203 6.20 21.12 -12.07
C ARG A 203 7.53 21.24 -12.79
N HIS A 204 8.44 22.07 -12.28
CA HIS A 204 9.77 22.24 -12.87
C HIS A 204 10.63 20.97 -12.80
N MET A 205 10.40 20.12 -11.81
CA MET A 205 11.12 18.87 -11.63
C MET A 205 10.29 17.64 -12.04
N GLN A 206 9.17 17.83 -12.73
CA GLN A 206 8.30 16.71 -13.17
C GLN A 206 9.10 15.62 -13.88
N GLY A 207 8.86 14.36 -13.51
CA GLY A 207 9.54 13.19 -14.04
C GLY A 207 10.88 12.87 -13.38
N LEU A 208 11.40 13.76 -12.52
CA LEU A 208 12.63 13.52 -11.78
C LEU A 208 12.42 12.50 -10.67
N SER A 209 13.13 11.37 -10.74
CA SER A 209 13.28 10.45 -9.62
C SER A 209 14.53 10.81 -8.83
N LEU A 210 14.37 11.14 -7.56
CA LEU A 210 15.48 11.26 -6.61
C LEU A 210 15.74 9.89 -6.00
N LYS A 211 17.00 9.46 -6.08
CA LYS A 211 17.49 8.23 -5.45
C LYS A 211 18.40 8.59 -4.28
N ASN A 212 18.40 7.72 -3.25
CA ASN A 212 19.29 7.89 -2.10
C ASN A 212 19.11 9.25 -1.39
N VAL A 213 17.85 9.64 -1.16
CA VAL A 213 17.48 10.80 -0.35
C VAL A 213 16.85 10.35 0.96
N GLU A 214 16.88 11.22 1.97
CA GLU A 214 16.11 11.01 3.19
C GLU A 214 14.92 11.96 3.20
N LEU A 215 13.73 11.42 3.40
CA LEU A 215 12.49 12.18 3.50
C LEU A 215 12.04 12.22 4.97
N THR A 216 11.89 13.41 5.51
CA THR A 216 11.22 13.65 6.79
C THR A 216 9.92 14.41 6.55
N VAL A 217 8.83 13.94 7.13
CA VAL A 217 7.53 14.64 7.10
C VAL A 217 7.24 15.23 8.47
N TYR A 218 6.94 16.51 8.51
CA TYR A 218 6.57 17.24 9.71
C TYR A 218 5.07 17.58 9.68
N ASN A 219 4.40 17.48 10.84
CA ASN A 219 3.03 17.96 11.01
C ASN A 219 3.00 19.47 11.31
N GLY A 220 1.81 20.05 11.46
CA GLY A 220 1.61 21.48 11.73
C GLY A 220 2.23 21.98 13.04
N LYS A 221 2.57 21.09 13.97
CA LYS A 221 3.31 21.37 15.21
C LYS A 221 4.82 21.21 15.06
N ASN A 222 5.30 21.09 13.84
CA ASN A 222 6.70 20.86 13.49
C ASN A 222 7.30 19.58 14.12
N LYS A 223 6.45 18.58 14.43
CA LYS A 223 6.86 17.26 14.94
C LYS A 223 7.06 16.31 13.76
N PRO A 224 8.18 15.57 13.69
CA PRO A 224 8.36 14.54 12.67
C PRO A 224 7.36 13.39 12.88
N VAL A 225 6.63 13.05 11.83
CA VAL A 225 5.64 11.94 11.81
C VAL A 225 6.08 10.78 10.93
N PHE A 226 7.08 11.01 10.08
CA PHE A 226 7.68 9.99 9.22
C PHE A 226 9.11 10.40 8.88
N ARG A 227 10.04 9.43 8.81
CA ARG A 227 11.41 9.62 8.36
C ARG A 227 11.96 8.32 7.81
N GLU A 228 12.33 8.30 6.53
CA GLU A 228 12.95 7.15 5.89
C GLU A 228 13.91 7.57 4.76
N PHE A 229 14.86 6.66 4.45
CA PHE A 229 15.80 6.78 3.34
C PHE A 229 15.30 5.96 2.13
N GLY A 230 15.39 6.52 0.91
CA GLY A 230 14.98 5.79 -0.28
C GLY A 230 14.84 6.65 -1.53
N GLU A 231 13.78 6.39 -2.29
CA GLU A 231 13.51 7.01 -3.59
C GLU A 231 12.16 7.73 -3.60
N MET A 232 12.10 8.87 -4.28
CA MET A 232 10.87 9.63 -4.51
C MET A 232 10.83 10.19 -5.94
N LEU A 233 9.63 10.55 -6.38
CA LEU A 233 9.36 11.05 -7.74
C LEU A 233 8.65 12.40 -7.67
N PHE A 234 9.08 13.37 -8.47
CA PHE A 234 8.34 14.60 -8.72
C PHE A 234 7.34 14.42 -9.86
N THR A 235 6.13 14.95 -9.67
CA THR A 235 5.04 14.93 -10.66
C THR A 235 4.53 16.36 -10.89
N HIS A 236 3.70 16.55 -11.91
CA HIS A 236 3.12 17.87 -12.19
C HIS A 236 2.17 18.38 -11.10
N PHE A 237 1.64 17.51 -10.25
CA PHE A 237 0.71 17.85 -9.18
C PHE A 237 1.35 17.84 -7.78
N GLY A 238 2.61 17.43 -7.65
CA GLY A 238 3.28 17.28 -6.37
C GLY A 238 4.33 16.18 -6.39
N VAL A 239 4.26 15.23 -5.45
CA VAL A 239 5.27 14.19 -5.28
C VAL A 239 4.67 12.80 -5.11
N SER A 240 5.43 11.77 -5.48
CA SER A 240 5.09 10.36 -5.43
C SER A 240 6.35 9.50 -5.23
N GLY A 241 6.27 8.21 -5.50
CA GLY A 241 7.37 7.25 -5.34
C GLY A 241 7.38 6.56 -3.97
N PRO A 242 8.22 5.54 -3.78
CA PRO A 242 8.14 4.66 -2.61
C PRO A 242 8.12 5.37 -1.26
N LEU A 243 9.04 6.33 -1.03
CA LEU A 243 9.08 7.11 0.21
C LEU A 243 7.79 7.90 0.46
N VAL A 244 7.30 8.59 -0.57
CA VAL A 244 6.12 9.45 -0.47
C VAL A 244 4.87 8.60 -0.23
N LEU A 245 4.76 7.47 -0.91
CA LEU A 245 3.65 6.53 -0.73
C LEU A 245 3.64 5.98 0.70
N SER A 246 4.79 5.53 1.23
CA SER A 246 4.89 5.08 2.63
C SER A 246 4.57 6.22 3.60
N ALA A 247 5.09 7.43 3.37
CA ALA A 247 4.80 8.59 4.19
C ALA A 247 3.30 8.89 4.27
N SER A 248 2.57 8.75 3.15
CA SER A 248 1.13 9.06 3.09
C SER A 248 0.27 8.22 4.04
N ALA A 249 0.71 7.01 4.40
CA ALA A 249 0.03 6.17 5.40
C ALA A 249 -0.03 6.80 6.80
N HIS A 250 0.86 7.76 7.09
CA HIS A 250 0.92 8.49 8.37
C HIS A 250 0.15 9.81 8.35
N LEU A 251 -0.27 10.30 7.18
CA LEU A 251 -0.88 11.62 7.01
C LEU A 251 -2.41 11.48 7.00
N ARG A 252 -3.04 11.75 8.12
CA ARG A 252 -4.46 11.37 8.34
C ARG A 252 -5.40 12.55 8.52
N ASP A 253 -4.95 13.62 9.14
CA ASP A 253 -5.79 14.72 9.59
C ASP A 253 -5.82 15.88 8.58
N TRP A 254 -6.02 15.54 7.30
CA TRP A 254 -6.17 16.52 6.23
C TRP A 254 -7.33 17.48 6.54
N GLY A 255 -7.06 18.79 6.46
CA GLY A 255 -7.99 19.84 6.84
C GLY A 255 -7.87 20.33 8.28
N LYS A 256 -7.22 19.57 9.18
CA LYS A 256 -6.88 20.01 10.55
C LYS A 256 -5.40 20.27 10.71
N GLU A 257 -4.56 19.54 10.02
CA GLU A 257 -3.09 19.66 10.06
C GLU A 257 -2.53 20.00 8.68
N GLN A 258 -1.49 20.82 8.67
CA GLN A 258 -0.64 21.04 7.51
C GLN A 258 0.57 20.13 7.61
N TYR A 259 0.99 19.57 6.49
CA TYR A 259 2.16 18.72 6.43
C TYR A 259 3.23 19.37 5.56
N ARG A 260 4.48 19.26 6.00
CA ARG A 260 5.65 19.75 5.28
C ARG A 260 6.64 18.60 5.09
N LEU A 261 7.05 18.39 3.86
CA LEU A 261 8.15 17.50 3.52
C LEU A 261 9.47 18.25 3.69
N SER A 262 10.48 17.57 4.16
CA SER A 262 11.88 18.02 4.19
C SER A 262 12.73 16.91 3.59
N ILE A 263 13.39 17.21 2.48
CA ILE A 263 14.18 16.24 1.73
C ILE A 263 15.66 16.56 1.97
N ASP A 264 16.39 15.63 2.55
CA ASP A 264 17.85 15.66 2.55
C ASP A 264 18.34 15.07 1.22
N LEU A 265 18.86 15.93 0.36
CA LEU A 265 19.36 15.55 -0.97
C LEU A 265 20.74 14.88 -0.91
N LYS A 266 21.43 14.96 0.23
CA LYS A 266 22.79 14.42 0.47
C LYS A 266 22.93 13.79 1.85
N PRO A 267 22.15 12.73 2.16
CA PRO A 267 22.13 12.14 3.51
C PRO A 267 23.47 11.52 3.92
N ALA A 268 24.30 11.10 2.98
CA ALA A 268 25.64 10.56 3.25
C ALA A 268 26.67 11.63 3.73
N LEU A 269 26.35 12.92 3.57
CA LEU A 269 27.24 14.02 3.96
C LEU A 269 26.58 14.81 5.09
N ASP A 270 27.28 14.97 6.21
CA ASP A 270 26.91 15.97 7.22
C ASP A 270 27.13 17.39 6.69
N GLN A 271 26.64 18.40 7.42
CA GLN A 271 26.74 19.79 6.99
C GLN A 271 28.18 20.25 6.77
N GLN A 272 29.11 19.82 7.64
CA GLN A 272 30.53 20.23 7.55
C GLN A 272 31.20 19.60 6.31
N LYS A 273 30.99 18.33 6.06
CA LYS A 273 31.51 17.64 4.87
C LYS A 273 30.90 18.19 3.58
N LEU A 274 29.61 18.56 3.61
CA LEU A 274 28.95 19.16 2.47
C LEU A 274 29.47 20.56 2.18
N GLU A 275 29.71 21.40 3.20
CA GLU A 275 30.35 22.72 3.05
C GLU A 275 31.78 22.60 2.49
N ALA A 276 32.57 21.66 3.03
CA ALA A 276 33.91 21.39 2.55
C ALA A 276 33.92 20.94 1.08
N ARG A 277 32.95 20.12 0.69
CA ARG A 277 32.77 19.70 -0.72
C ARG A 277 32.46 20.89 -1.62
N ILE A 278 31.54 21.76 -1.23
CA ILE A 278 31.19 22.97 -2.00
C ILE A 278 32.40 23.89 -2.14
N LEU A 279 33.16 24.11 -1.07
CA LEU A 279 34.37 24.93 -1.11
C LEU A 279 35.42 24.35 -2.07
N ARG A 280 35.61 23.05 -2.08
CA ARG A 280 36.50 22.36 -3.03
C ARG A 280 36.02 22.57 -4.48
N ASP A 281 34.74 22.33 -4.76
CA ASP A 281 34.17 22.47 -6.09
C ASP A 281 34.27 23.94 -6.59
N ILE A 282 34.17 24.95 -5.70
CA ILE A 282 34.42 26.37 -5.98
C ILE A 282 35.87 26.58 -6.33
N SER A 283 36.84 26.03 -5.55
CA SER A 283 38.27 26.20 -5.78
C SER A 283 38.73 25.59 -7.11
N GLU A 284 38.12 24.48 -7.52
CA GLU A 284 38.42 23.83 -8.79
C GLU A 284 37.79 24.55 -10.01
N SER A 285 36.72 25.32 -9.81
CA SER A 285 35.98 25.99 -10.88
C SER A 285 35.46 27.37 -10.47
N PRO A 286 36.34 28.34 -10.08
CA PRO A 286 35.94 29.61 -9.46
C PRO A 286 35.06 30.49 -10.35
N ASN A 287 35.25 30.45 -11.66
CA ASN A 287 34.52 31.26 -12.63
C ASN A 287 33.26 30.59 -13.20
N ARG A 288 32.95 29.40 -12.71
CA ARG A 288 31.74 28.66 -13.13
C ARG A 288 30.51 29.31 -12.53
N ASP A 289 29.38 29.29 -13.27
CA ASP A 289 28.09 29.71 -12.73
C ASP A 289 27.67 28.77 -11.60
N VAL A 290 27.11 29.30 -10.51
CA VAL A 290 26.68 28.50 -9.33
C VAL A 290 25.71 27.43 -9.73
N GLU A 291 24.74 27.70 -10.63
CA GLU A 291 23.80 26.70 -11.11
C GLU A 291 24.51 25.51 -11.79
N LYS A 292 25.52 25.79 -12.62
CA LYS A 292 26.30 24.74 -13.29
C LYS A 292 27.20 23.98 -12.29
N LEU A 293 27.69 24.64 -11.24
CA LEU A 293 28.43 24.00 -10.17
C LEU A 293 27.55 23.03 -9.41
N LEU A 294 26.30 23.40 -9.12
CA LEU A 294 25.31 22.57 -8.43
C LEU A 294 24.95 21.30 -9.20
N CYS A 295 25.03 21.29 -10.53
CA CYS A 295 24.82 20.06 -11.33
C CYS A 295 25.84 18.94 -11.02
N GLY A 296 26.95 19.24 -10.37
CA GLY A 296 27.89 18.25 -9.80
C GLY A 296 27.41 17.62 -8.49
N LEU A 297 26.42 18.24 -7.83
CA LEU A 297 25.87 17.80 -6.55
C LEU A 297 24.44 17.23 -6.69
N VAL A 298 23.63 17.80 -7.55
CA VAL A 298 22.20 17.44 -7.70
C VAL A 298 21.86 17.23 -9.18
N PRO A 299 20.75 16.56 -9.50
CA PRO A 299 20.26 16.46 -10.87
C PRO A 299 20.06 17.83 -11.53
N HIS A 300 20.25 17.90 -12.85
CA HIS A 300 20.18 19.14 -13.62
C HIS A 300 18.89 19.94 -13.42
N SER A 301 17.74 19.30 -13.25
CA SER A 301 16.46 19.97 -13.02
C SER A 301 16.30 20.56 -11.60
N VAL A 302 17.11 20.13 -10.64
CA VAL A 302 17.08 20.62 -9.25
C VAL A 302 17.89 21.94 -9.12
N ALA A 303 19.01 22.05 -9.83
CA ALA A 303 19.92 23.20 -9.70
C ALA A 303 19.23 24.56 -9.96
N PRO A 304 18.45 24.76 -11.05
CA PRO A 304 17.73 26.02 -11.29
C PRO A 304 16.68 26.34 -10.20
N VAL A 305 16.04 25.31 -9.65
CA VAL A 305 15.06 25.48 -8.57
C VAL A 305 15.77 25.97 -7.30
N MET A 306 16.93 25.41 -6.98
CA MET A 306 17.71 25.80 -5.82
C MET A 306 18.21 27.24 -5.92
N THR A 307 18.79 27.63 -7.07
CA THR A 307 19.27 28.99 -7.28
C THR A 307 18.13 30.02 -7.20
N ARG A 308 16.95 29.68 -7.75
CA ARG A 308 15.76 30.53 -7.65
C ARG A 308 15.29 30.68 -6.19
N ARG A 309 15.23 29.61 -5.42
CA ARG A 309 14.81 29.62 -4.00
C ARG A 309 15.76 30.44 -3.12
N LEU A 310 17.04 30.49 -3.48
CA LEU A 310 18.04 31.28 -2.78
C LEU A 310 18.14 32.71 -3.30
N GLY A 311 17.38 33.11 -4.31
CA GLY A 311 17.43 34.42 -4.94
C GLY A 311 18.75 34.70 -5.67
N PHE A 312 19.45 33.65 -6.12
CA PHE A 312 20.72 33.82 -6.82
C PHE A 312 20.47 34.24 -8.28
N PRO A 313 21.16 35.26 -8.76
CA PRO A 313 21.13 35.62 -10.17
C PRO A 313 21.69 34.46 -11.02
N PRO A 314 21.14 34.21 -12.24
CA PRO A 314 21.61 33.13 -13.10
C PRO A 314 23.08 33.15 -13.46
N THR A 315 23.67 34.33 -13.44
CA THR A 315 25.10 34.60 -13.77
C THR A 315 26.01 34.64 -12.57
N LEU A 316 25.51 34.34 -11.35
CA LEU A 316 26.32 34.37 -10.14
C LEU A 316 27.49 33.38 -10.27
N LYS A 317 28.72 33.89 -10.11
CA LYS A 317 29.92 33.08 -10.18
C LYS A 317 30.23 32.42 -8.85
N ALA A 318 30.79 31.21 -8.91
CA ALA A 318 31.10 30.40 -7.72
C ALA A 318 32.03 31.13 -6.73
N ASN A 319 33.04 31.81 -7.22
CA ASN A 319 33.97 32.61 -6.40
C ASN A 319 33.32 33.82 -5.73
N SER A 320 32.17 34.28 -6.18
CA SER A 320 31.41 35.40 -5.61
C SER A 320 30.47 35.00 -4.49
N LEU A 321 30.31 33.70 -4.21
CA LEU A 321 29.47 33.23 -3.12
C LEU A 321 29.99 33.65 -1.75
N THR A 322 29.19 34.44 -1.02
CA THR A 322 29.51 34.80 0.36
C THR A 322 29.37 33.56 1.29
N LYS A 323 29.93 33.69 2.50
CA LYS A 323 29.79 32.62 3.51
C LYS A 323 28.34 32.32 3.88
N GLU A 324 27.51 33.37 3.94
CA GLU A 324 26.07 33.24 4.23
C GLU A 324 25.32 32.52 3.10
N GLN A 325 25.61 32.86 1.85
CA GLN A 325 25.04 32.21 0.68
C GLN A 325 25.44 30.73 0.61
N ARG A 326 26.69 30.37 0.93
CA ARG A 326 27.12 28.97 1.02
C ARG A 326 26.40 28.21 2.12
N ARG A 327 26.20 28.82 3.31
CA ARG A 327 25.44 28.23 4.40
C ARG A 327 23.97 28.00 4.00
N GLY A 328 23.34 28.98 3.35
CA GLY A 328 22.00 28.86 2.81
C GLY A 328 21.89 27.72 1.79
N LEU A 329 22.94 27.55 0.97
CA LEU A 329 22.97 26.43 0.01
C LEU A 329 23.10 25.07 0.68
N VAL A 330 23.95 24.95 1.71
CA VAL A 330 24.08 23.72 2.51
C VAL A 330 22.76 23.40 3.20
N GLU A 331 22.12 24.40 3.81
CA GLU A 331 20.82 24.24 4.48
C GLU A 331 19.74 23.77 3.51
N LEU A 332 19.67 24.36 2.30
CA LEU A 332 18.70 23.94 1.29
C LEU A 332 18.96 22.53 0.76
N LEU A 333 20.23 22.10 0.65
CA LEU A 333 20.59 20.73 0.27
C LEU A 333 20.19 19.70 1.34
N LYS A 334 20.25 20.08 2.61
CA LYS A 334 19.88 19.21 3.74
C LYS A 334 18.39 19.25 4.07
N HIS A 335 17.71 20.34 3.77
CA HIS A 335 16.31 20.58 4.14
C HIS A 335 15.51 21.18 2.99
N PHE A 336 15.49 20.49 1.85
CA PHE A 336 14.68 20.94 0.71
C PHE A 336 13.19 20.75 1.04
N ALA A 337 12.53 21.85 1.38
CA ALA A 337 11.16 21.83 1.88
C ALA A 337 10.12 21.85 0.74
N ILE A 338 9.03 21.12 0.91
CA ILE A 338 7.83 21.17 0.06
C ILE A 338 6.62 21.17 0.98
N LEU A 339 5.72 22.14 0.81
CA LEU A 339 4.45 22.16 1.50
C LEU A 339 3.45 21.27 0.73
N VAL A 340 2.80 20.36 1.44
CA VAL A 340 1.76 19.51 0.84
C VAL A 340 0.37 20.01 1.26
N THR A 341 -0.53 20.06 0.28
CA THR A 341 -1.89 20.60 0.43
C THR A 341 -2.95 19.53 0.46
N GLY A 342 -2.61 18.29 0.10
CA GLY A 342 -3.57 17.19 0.07
C GLY A 342 -2.97 15.88 -0.47
N VAL A 343 -3.88 14.96 -0.74
CA VAL A 343 -3.59 13.65 -1.37
C VAL A 343 -4.38 13.52 -2.67
N ARG A 344 -3.93 12.64 -3.56
CA ARG A 344 -4.73 12.25 -4.72
C ARG A 344 -5.98 11.45 -4.29
N PRO A 345 -7.03 11.41 -5.11
CA PRO A 345 -8.25 10.65 -4.80
C PRO A 345 -7.99 9.20 -4.41
N VAL A 346 -8.85 8.62 -3.55
CA VAL A 346 -8.75 7.22 -3.11
C VAL A 346 -8.71 6.23 -4.28
N ALA A 347 -9.35 6.55 -5.39
CA ALA A 347 -9.33 5.74 -6.61
C ALA A 347 -7.92 5.56 -7.21
N GLU A 348 -6.99 6.48 -6.94
CA GLU A 348 -5.60 6.46 -7.40
C GLU A 348 -4.63 5.92 -6.33
N ALA A 349 -5.12 5.68 -5.11
CA ALA A 349 -4.31 5.09 -4.04
C ALA A 349 -3.99 3.62 -4.34
N ILE A 350 -2.83 3.14 -3.88
CA ILE A 350 -2.49 1.72 -4.03
C ILE A 350 -3.43 0.86 -3.18
N VAL A 351 -3.72 1.28 -1.94
CA VAL A 351 -4.62 0.60 -1.02
C VAL A 351 -5.55 1.59 -0.32
N THR A 352 -6.63 1.06 0.24
CA THR A 352 -7.57 1.78 1.09
C THR A 352 -7.18 1.57 2.55
N ALA A 353 -7.05 2.64 3.32
CA ALA A 353 -7.04 2.62 4.78
C ALA A 353 -8.45 2.94 5.29
N GLY A 354 -8.79 2.48 6.49
CA GLY A 354 -10.18 2.47 6.97
C GLY A 354 -10.89 1.16 6.57
N GLY A 355 -12.18 1.07 6.83
CA GLY A 355 -12.98 -0.13 6.58
C GLY A 355 -13.60 -0.71 7.84
N VAL A 356 -13.91 -1.98 7.87
CA VAL A 356 -14.53 -2.67 9.00
C VAL A 356 -13.63 -2.56 10.23
N LYS A 357 -14.21 -2.00 11.32
CA LYS A 357 -13.48 -1.76 12.56
C LYS A 357 -12.99 -3.08 13.18
N VAL A 358 -11.69 -3.26 13.25
CA VAL A 358 -11.08 -4.54 13.67
C VAL A 358 -11.41 -4.98 15.09
N SER A 359 -11.79 -4.05 15.99
CA SER A 359 -12.23 -4.41 17.34
C SER A 359 -13.55 -5.20 17.37
N GLU A 360 -14.31 -5.19 16.28
CA GLU A 360 -15.56 -5.91 16.09
C GLU A 360 -15.38 -7.27 15.39
N VAL A 361 -14.13 -7.64 15.10
CA VAL A 361 -13.72 -8.90 14.48
C VAL A 361 -12.84 -9.69 15.45
N LYS A 362 -12.97 -11.00 15.49
CA LYS A 362 -12.14 -11.90 16.30
C LYS A 362 -10.77 -12.08 15.61
N PRO A 363 -9.64 -11.71 16.22
CA PRO A 363 -8.34 -11.73 15.54
C PRO A 363 -7.81 -13.14 15.26
N ASN A 364 -8.29 -14.15 15.96
CA ASN A 364 -7.85 -15.53 15.86
C ASN A 364 -8.68 -16.39 14.88
N THR A 365 -9.78 -15.86 14.34
CA THR A 365 -10.64 -16.56 13.39
C THR A 365 -11.09 -15.70 12.21
N MET A 366 -10.90 -14.38 12.29
CA MET A 366 -11.48 -13.38 11.37
C MET A 366 -13.03 -13.33 11.39
N GLU A 367 -13.68 -13.99 12.35
CA GLU A 367 -15.14 -13.98 12.51
C GLU A 367 -15.63 -12.66 13.13
N SER A 368 -16.78 -12.20 12.68
CA SER A 368 -17.53 -11.10 13.31
C SER A 368 -17.84 -11.40 14.78
N LYS A 369 -17.77 -10.39 15.65
CA LYS A 369 -18.29 -10.47 17.00
C LYS A 369 -19.77 -10.15 17.12
N LEU A 370 -20.37 -9.62 16.03
CA LEU A 370 -21.74 -9.15 16.00
C LEU A 370 -22.69 -10.15 15.32
N VAL A 371 -22.20 -10.85 14.31
CA VAL A 371 -22.98 -11.79 13.52
C VAL A 371 -22.23 -13.11 13.42
N GLU A 372 -22.85 -14.17 13.88
CA GLU A 372 -22.29 -15.52 13.87
C GLU A 372 -22.21 -16.06 12.45
N GLY A 373 -21.07 -16.68 12.07
CA GLY A 373 -20.82 -17.19 10.73
C GLY A 373 -20.46 -16.15 9.68
N LEU A 374 -20.28 -14.89 10.07
CA LEU A 374 -19.78 -13.83 9.21
C LEU A 374 -18.28 -13.63 9.44
N TYR A 375 -17.49 -13.62 8.37
CA TYR A 375 -16.04 -13.43 8.42
C TYR A 375 -15.61 -12.29 7.51
N PHE A 376 -14.48 -11.66 7.82
CA PHE A 376 -13.90 -10.59 7.01
C PHE A 376 -12.43 -10.89 6.69
N ALA A 377 -11.99 -10.63 5.45
CA ALA A 377 -10.61 -10.88 5.05
C ALA A 377 -10.08 -9.83 4.05
N GLY A 378 -8.82 -9.48 4.18
CA GLY A 378 -8.12 -8.56 3.29
C GLY A 378 -8.44 -7.09 3.53
N GLU A 379 -8.37 -6.30 2.47
CA GLU A 379 -8.42 -4.82 2.48
C GLU A 379 -9.79 -4.23 2.91
N ILE A 380 -10.82 -5.06 3.11
CA ILE A 380 -12.09 -4.61 3.72
C ILE A 380 -11.93 -4.25 5.21
N LEU A 381 -10.95 -4.83 5.88
CA LEU A 381 -10.61 -4.56 7.28
C LEU A 381 -9.89 -3.21 7.40
N ASP A 382 -10.08 -2.51 8.54
CA ASP A 382 -9.33 -1.29 8.85
C ASP A 382 -7.85 -1.59 9.16
N VAL A 383 -7.13 -2.06 8.13
CA VAL A 383 -5.69 -2.36 8.16
C VAL A 383 -5.06 -1.95 6.85
N ASP A 384 -3.87 -1.40 6.91
CA ASP A 384 -3.04 -1.07 5.76
C ASP A 384 -1.54 -1.22 6.11
N ALA A 385 -0.73 -1.56 5.12
CA ALA A 385 0.70 -1.73 5.27
C ALA A 385 1.47 -0.97 4.19
N TYR A 386 2.77 -0.81 4.37
CA TYR A 386 3.64 -0.15 3.38
C TYR A 386 3.70 -0.91 2.05
N THR A 387 4.32 -0.28 1.05
CA THR A 387 4.68 -0.96 -0.19
C THR A 387 5.72 -2.05 0.08
N GLY A 388 5.75 -3.11 -0.74
CA GLY A 388 6.77 -4.15 -0.59
C GLY A 388 6.23 -5.58 -0.49
N GLY A 389 4.94 -5.82 -0.78
CA GLY A 389 4.29 -7.13 -0.71
C GLY A 389 3.45 -7.34 0.55
N PHE A 390 3.54 -6.42 1.52
CA PHE A 390 2.87 -6.55 2.83
C PHE A 390 1.34 -6.59 2.75
N ASN A 391 0.72 -5.77 1.90
CA ASN A 391 -0.74 -5.75 1.74
C ASN A 391 -1.28 -7.03 1.11
N LEU A 392 -0.55 -7.64 0.18
CA LEU A 392 -0.91 -8.96 -0.35
C LEU A 392 -0.69 -10.05 0.70
N GLN A 393 0.38 -9.97 1.51
CA GLN A 393 0.57 -10.90 2.62
C GLN A 393 -0.57 -10.85 3.63
N ILE A 394 -1.06 -9.64 3.98
CA ILE A 394 -2.25 -9.48 4.82
C ILE A 394 -3.47 -10.14 4.18
N ALA A 395 -3.66 -9.95 2.87
CA ALA A 395 -4.78 -10.54 2.16
C ALA A 395 -4.71 -12.08 2.15
N TRP A 396 -3.51 -12.65 1.92
CA TRP A 396 -3.31 -14.10 1.97
C TRP A 396 -3.56 -14.66 3.37
N ALA A 397 -2.95 -14.07 4.38
CA ALA A 397 -3.00 -14.57 5.75
C ALA A 397 -4.41 -14.47 6.36
N THR A 398 -5.09 -13.33 6.21
CA THR A 398 -6.46 -13.16 6.70
C THR A 398 -7.46 -14.00 5.92
N GLY A 399 -7.27 -14.15 4.59
CA GLY A 399 -8.07 -15.03 3.76
C GLY A 399 -7.93 -16.50 4.17
N HIS A 400 -6.69 -16.96 4.34
CA HIS A 400 -6.42 -18.31 4.80
C HIS A 400 -7.07 -18.60 6.15
N LEU A 401 -6.84 -17.74 7.14
CA LEU A 401 -7.38 -17.89 8.49
C LEU A 401 -8.92 -17.89 8.50
N ALA A 402 -9.55 -16.97 7.76
CA ALA A 402 -11.01 -16.92 7.64
C ALA A 402 -11.58 -18.19 6.97
N GLY A 403 -10.89 -18.69 5.94
CA GLY A 403 -11.31 -19.91 5.23
C GLY A 403 -11.25 -21.16 6.09
N VAL A 404 -10.13 -21.36 6.81
CA VAL A 404 -9.97 -22.47 7.75
C VAL A 404 -11.01 -22.38 8.87
N SER A 405 -11.12 -21.23 9.53
CA SER A 405 -12.03 -21.03 10.66
C SER A 405 -13.51 -21.22 10.27
N ALA A 406 -13.89 -20.77 9.08
CA ALA A 406 -15.25 -20.98 8.59
C ALA A 406 -15.56 -22.47 8.27
N ALA A 407 -14.57 -23.25 7.82
CA ALA A 407 -14.72 -24.66 7.51
C ALA A 407 -14.77 -25.53 8.77
N GLU A 408 -13.98 -25.20 9.79
CA GLU A 408 -13.89 -25.93 11.08
C GLU A 408 -15.04 -25.58 12.05
N ARG A 409 -15.94 -24.70 11.66
CA ARG A 409 -17.08 -24.31 12.47
C ARG A 409 -18.02 -25.51 12.70
N GLU A 410 -18.32 -25.80 13.97
CA GLU A 410 -19.27 -26.81 14.43
C GLU A 410 -20.73 -26.37 14.26
#